data_3c0fbd32fdb40cd857659e4d5e418215
#
_entry.id   3c0fbd32fdb40cd857659e4d5e418215
#
_cell.length_a   1.000
_cell.length_b   1.000
_cell.length_c   1.000
_cell.angle_alpha   90.00
_cell.angle_beta   90.00
_cell.angle_gamma   90.00
#
_symmetry.space_group_name_H-M   'P 1'
#
loop_
_entity.id
_entity.type
_entity.pdbx_description
1 polymer ?
#
loop_
_entity_poly.entity_id
_entity_poly.type
_entity_poly.pdbx_seq_one_letter_code
_entity_poly.pdbx_strand_id
1 'polypeptide(L)'
;MGQYYEVLIEQNGQYYHSNRIVDDNFTPAKLTEHSWFENELLKCVQWFIYKKPSRVYWVGDYADNVKYKINRLNPKDIKKIYSLCYGVEKDKKVKEINSFNSKNAISFHNKFLVNHTKKIYIDGTAYFDLASDEEGWCTNPLSLLTALGNGQGGGDYYGKEEEKVGAWAGDWISIEDNPPLIFEDKTLDYIFSHN
;
A
#
# COMPACT_ATOMS: atom_id res chain seq x y z
N MET A 1 3.47 21.78 3.40
CA MET A 1 2.86 20.92 4.43
C MET A 1 2.99 19.49 3.97
N GLY A 2 3.33 18.54 4.85
CA GLY A 2 3.41 17.12 4.51
C GLY A 2 2.01 16.52 4.34
N GLN A 3 1.84 15.56 3.44
CA GLN A 3 0.67 14.71 3.39
C GLN A 3 0.91 13.46 4.25
N TYR A 4 -0.07 13.08 5.06
CA TYR A 4 -0.02 11.89 5.89
C TYR A 4 -1.05 10.87 5.42
N TYR A 5 -0.71 9.60 5.56
CA TYR A 5 -1.49 8.49 5.02
C TYR A 5 -1.95 7.53 6.10
N GLU A 6 -3.18 7.09 6.00
CA GLU A 6 -3.75 5.99 6.78
C GLU A 6 -4.04 4.80 5.86
N VAL A 7 -3.91 3.58 6.38
CA VAL A 7 -4.15 2.37 5.60
C VAL A 7 -5.54 1.83 5.84
N LEU A 8 -6.32 1.72 4.77
CA LEU A 8 -7.62 1.06 4.74
C LEU A 8 -7.55 -0.23 3.92
N ILE A 9 -8.05 -1.33 4.47
CA ILE A 9 -8.11 -2.63 3.81
C ILE A 9 -9.56 -3.07 3.71
N GLU A 10 -10.00 -3.42 2.50
CA GLU A 10 -11.28 -4.06 2.26
C GLU A 10 -11.08 -5.56 2.02
N GLN A 11 -11.69 -6.40 2.87
CA GLN A 11 -11.63 -7.85 2.76
C GLN A 11 -13.00 -8.44 3.08
N ASN A 12 -13.54 -9.27 2.20
CA ASN A 12 -14.85 -9.92 2.38
C ASN A 12 -15.99 -8.93 2.71
N GLY A 13 -15.99 -7.73 2.11
CA GLY A 13 -17.01 -6.71 2.34
C GLY A 13 -16.88 -5.96 3.68
N GLN A 14 -15.84 -6.23 4.47
CA GLN A 14 -15.52 -5.53 5.70
C GLN A 14 -14.29 -4.62 5.49
N TYR A 15 -14.31 -3.46 6.12
CA TYR A 15 -13.18 -2.52 6.15
C TYR A 15 -12.40 -2.66 7.45
N TYR A 16 -11.07 -2.57 7.32
CA TYR A 16 -10.12 -2.67 8.42
C TYR A 16 -9.10 -1.54 8.35
N HIS A 17 -8.64 -1.14 9.51
CA HIS A 17 -7.65 -0.09 9.68
C HIS A 17 -6.42 -0.65 10.40
N SER A 18 -5.22 -0.37 9.91
CA SER A 18 -3.98 -0.93 10.46
C SER A 18 -3.15 0.06 11.29
N ASN A 19 -3.49 1.33 11.27
CA ASN A 19 -2.59 2.37 11.77
C ASN A 19 -2.37 2.36 13.29
N ARG A 20 -3.28 1.80 14.09
CA ARG A 20 -3.15 1.79 15.56
C ARG A 20 -2.41 0.58 16.13
N ILE A 21 -1.88 -0.30 15.27
CA ILE A 21 -1.24 -1.55 15.71
C ILE A 21 0.25 -1.37 15.88
N VAL A 22 0.80 -0.44 15.19
CA VAL A 22 2.21 -0.10 15.19
C VAL A 22 2.40 1.13 16.06
N ASP A 23 3.44 1.09 16.88
CA ASP A 23 3.85 2.13 17.81
C ASP A 23 3.41 3.55 17.39
N ASP A 24 2.92 4.36 18.33
CA ASP A 24 2.40 5.73 18.15
C ASP A 24 3.30 6.67 17.31
N ASN A 25 4.55 6.29 17.09
CA ASN A 25 5.53 7.03 16.28
C ASN A 25 5.31 6.93 14.75
N PHE A 26 4.48 6.01 14.25
CA PHE A 26 4.32 5.73 12.81
C PHE A 26 2.95 6.05 12.25
N THR A 27 2.07 6.67 13.01
CA THR A 27 0.71 6.99 12.55
C THR A 27 0.32 8.43 12.87
N PRO A 28 -0.10 9.19 11.88
CA PRO A 28 -0.18 8.87 10.44
C PRO A 28 1.19 8.90 9.74
N ALA A 29 1.39 8.04 8.75
CA ALA A 29 2.66 7.83 8.06
C ALA A 29 2.77 8.65 6.76
N LYS A 30 3.94 9.22 6.46
CA LYS A 30 4.22 9.78 5.14
C LYS A 30 4.49 8.67 4.14
N LEU A 31 4.15 8.88 2.87
CA LEU A 31 4.18 7.82 1.85
C LEU A 31 5.58 7.25 1.61
N THR A 32 6.60 8.09 1.46
CA THR A 32 7.97 7.64 1.19
C THR A 32 8.81 7.52 2.45
N GLU A 33 8.74 8.47 3.37
CA GLU A 33 9.58 8.50 4.56
C GLU A 33 9.28 7.35 5.56
N HIS A 34 8.06 6.80 5.55
CA HIS A 34 7.63 5.75 6.48
C HIS A 34 7.19 4.45 5.77
N SER A 35 7.58 4.26 4.53
CA SER A 35 7.19 3.09 3.73
C SER A 35 8.40 2.31 3.20
N TRP A 36 9.51 2.28 3.97
CA TRP A 36 10.65 1.44 3.60
C TRP A 36 10.29 -0.05 3.67
N PHE A 37 11.05 -0.85 2.97
CA PHE A 37 10.74 -2.24 2.63
C PHE A 37 10.37 -3.09 3.84
N GLU A 38 11.07 -2.94 4.97
CA GLU A 38 10.89 -3.71 6.20
C GLU A 38 10.14 -2.95 7.31
N ASN A 39 9.42 -1.87 6.98
CA ASN A 39 8.64 -1.10 7.95
C ASN A 39 7.56 -1.95 8.62
N GLU A 40 7.36 -1.79 9.93
CA GLU A 40 6.41 -2.57 10.72
C GLU A 40 4.95 -2.40 10.27
N LEU A 41 4.54 -1.20 9.85
CA LEU A 41 3.20 -0.97 9.30
C LEU A 41 2.99 -1.78 8.02
N LEU A 42 3.98 -1.80 7.13
CA LEU A 42 3.93 -2.60 5.90
C LEU A 42 3.92 -4.09 6.19
N LYS A 43 4.73 -4.58 7.13
CA LYS A 43 4.70 -5.98 7.56
C LYS A 43 3.33 -6.37 8.13
N CYS A 44 2.68 -5.49 8.87
CA CYS A 44 1.33 -5.71 9.37
C CYS A 44 0.32 -5.84 8.23
N VAL A 45 0.35 -4.92 7.26
CA VAL A 45 -0.52 -4.97 6.08
C VAL A 45 -0.27 -6.24 5.27
N GLN A 46 0.99 -6.57 5.00
CA GLN A 46 1.40 -7.77 4.27
C GLN A 46 0.93 -9.05 4.98
N TRP A 47 1.07 -9.14 6.30
CA TRP A 47 0.55 -10.24 7.09
C TRP A 47 -0.98 -10.35 6.98
N PHE A 48 -1.69 -9.24 7.01
CA PHE A 48 -3.15 -9.24 6.95
C PHE A 48 -3.68 -9.74 5.60
N ILE A 49 -3.00 -9.37 4.50
CA ILE A 49 -3.38 -9.78 3.14
C ILE A 49 -2.67 -11.07 2.68
N TYR A 50 -1.87 -11.72 3.54
CA TYR A 50 -1.14 -12.93 3.19
C TYR A 50 -2.11 -14.07 2.86
N LYS A 51 -2.04 -14.56 1.62
CA LYS A 51 -2.95 -15.56 1.02
C LYS A 51 -4.44 -15.20 1.10
N LYS A 52 -4.73 -13.91 1.20
CA LYS A 52 -6.10 -13.39 1.32
C LYS A 52 -6.27 -12.20 0.40
N PRO A 53 -6.74 -12.38 -0.84
CA PRO A 53 -6.99 -11.27 -1.74
C PRO A 53 -7.83 -10.18 -1.07
N SER A 54 -7.33 -8.96 -1.09
CA SER A 54 -7.91 -7.80 -0.43
C SER A 54 -7.70 -6.56 -1.28
N ARG A 55 -8.48 -5.51 -1.09
CA ARG A 55 -8.18 -4.19 -1.62
C ARG A 55 -7.49 -3.38 -0.55
N VAL A 56 -6.35 -2.83 -0.87
CA VAL A 56 -5.56 -1.98 0.02
C VAL A 56 -5.56 -0.56 -0.52
N TYR A 57 -5.71 0.40 0.37
CA TYR A 57 -5.69 1.82 0.06
C TYR A 57 -4.78 2.52 1.07
N TRP A 58 -3.74 3.17 0.57
CA TRP A 58 -2.92 4.10 1.33
C TRP A 58 -3.50 5.49 1.13
N VAL A 59 -4.34 5.95 2.07
CA VAL A 59 -5.21 7.13 1.91
C VAL A 59 -4.57 8.34 2.54
N GLY A 60 -4.20 9.34 1.74
CA GLY A 60 -3.68 10.60 2.22
C GLY A 60 -4.77 11.52 2.78
N ASP A 61 -4.41 12.38 3.74
CA ASP A 61 -5.33 13.34 4.36
C ASP A 61 -5.83 14.44 3.40
N TYR A 62 -5.29 14.50 2.17
CA TYR A 62 -5.76 15.34 1.06
C TYR A 62 -6.30 14.50 -0.12
N ALA A 63 -6.64 13.23 0.10
CA ALA A 63 -7.11 12.34 -0.97
C ALA A 63 -8.50 12.69 -1.53
N ASP A 64 -9.24 13.60 -0.91
CA ASP A 64 -10.47 14.17 -1.45
C ASP A 64 -10.24 15.00 -2.74
N ASN A 65 -8.98 15.42 -2.98
CA ASN A 65 -8.55 16.17 -4.17
C ASN A 65 -7.44 15.40 -4.93
N VAL A 66 -7.75 14.19 -5.38
CA VAL A 66 -6.80 13.27 -6.00
C VAL A 66 -6.31 13.78 -7.36
N LYS A 67 -4.98 13.95 -7.49
CA LYS A 67 -4.28 14.33 -8.74
C LYS A 67 -4.05 13.12 -9.66
N TYR A 68 -3.79 11.94 -9.09
CA TYR A 68 -3.44 10.75 -9.86
C TYR A 68 -4.66 10.20 -10.61
N LYS A 69 -4.48 9.88 -11.89
CA LYS A 69 -5.49 9.17 -12.68
C LYS A 69 -5.56 7.71 -12.22
N ILE A 70 -6.40 7.44 -11.27
CA ILE A 70 -6.66 6.08 -10.83
C ILE A 70 -7.67 5.45 -11.77
N ASN A 71 -7.21 4.55 -12.61
CA ASN A 71 -7.98 4.00 -13.75
C ASN A 71 -9.27 3.24 -13.37
N ARG A 72 -9.53 2.97 -12.08
CA ARG A 72 -10.66 2.14 -11.63
C ARG A 72 -11.56 2.77 -10.56
N LEU A 73 -11.08 3.80 -9.88
CA LEU A 73 -11.87 4.46 -8.85
C LEU A 73 -12.50 5.73 -9.41
N ASN A 74 -13.80 5.81 -9.34
CA ASN A 74 -14.52 7.05 -9.65
C ASN A 74 -14.50 8.01 -8.43
N PRO A 75 -14.83 9.30 -8.62
CA PRO A 75 -14.81 10.28 -7.53
C PRO A 75 -15.70 9.92 -6.33
N LYS A 76 -16.79 9.16 -6.56
CA LYS A 76 -17.69 8.71 -5.46
C LYS A 76 -17.02 7.64 -4.60
N ASP A 77 -16.28 6.71 -5.24
CA ASP A 77 -15.53 5.68 -4.52
C ASP A 77 -14.40 6.29 -3.71
N ILE A 78 -13.66 7.24 -4.26
CA ILE A 78 -12.60 7.96 -3.57
C ILE A 78 -13.16 8.69 -2.35
N LYS A 79 -14.27 9.43 -2.51
CA LYS A 79 -14.92 10.13 -1.41
C LYS A 79 -15.41 9.18 -0.32
N LYS A 80 -15.92 8.00 -0.70
CA LYS A 80 -16.34 6.96 0.25
C LYS A 80 -15.13 6.43 1.02
N ILE A 81 -14.03 6.08 0.34
CA ILE A 81 -12.78 5.59 0.94
C ILE A 81 -12.21 6.63 1.91
N TYR A 82 -12.13 7.88 1.48
CA TYR A 82 -11.69 8.99 2.32
C TYR A 82 -12.54 9.14 3.59
N SER A 83 -13.87 9.07 3.46
CA SER A 83 -14.80 9.15 4.58
C SER A 83 -14.66 7.99 5.57
N LEU A 84 -14.25 6.82 5.12
CA LEU A 84 -13.95 5.66 5.97
C LEU A 84 -12.62 5.80 6.75
N CYS A 85 -11.68 6.59 6.24
CA CYS A 85 -10.41 6.87 6.92
C CYS A 85 -10.52 8.05 7.89
N TYR A 86 -11.05 9.17 7.40
CA TYR A 86 -10.99 10.46 8.09
C TYR A 86 -12.34 11.01 8.52
N GLY A 87 -13.45 10.39 8.10
CA GLY A 87 -14.80 10.85 8.37
C GLY A 87 -15.48 10.17 9.56
N VAL A 88 -16.67 10.65 9.88
CA VAL A 88 -17.52 10.13 10.96
C VAL A 88 -17.98 8.67 10.78
N GLU A 89 -17.82 8.10 9.60
CA GLU A 89 -18.14 6.70 9.31
C GLU A 89 -17.05 5.73 9.76
N LYS A 90 -15.83 6.22 10.07
CA LYS A 90 -14.69 5.42 10.52
C LYS A 90 -15.08 4.53 11.70
N ASP A 91 -15.58 5.11 12.77
CA ASP A 91 -15.89 4.39 14.02
C ASP A 91 -17.03 3.38 13.90
N LYS A 92 -17.89 3.52 12.89
CA LYS A 92 -19.08 2.69 12.70
C LYS A 92 -18.88 1.52 11.75
N LYS A 93 -18.00 1.68 10.74
CA LYS A 93 -17.88 0.75 9.62
C LYS A 93 -16.51 0.12 9.48
N VAL A 94 -15.51 0.64 10.16
CA VAL A 94 -14.13 0.18 10.06
C VAL A 94 -13.71 -0.50 11.34
N LYS A 95 -13.16 -1.69 11.23
CA LYS A 95 -12.59 -2.45 12.35
C LYS A 95 -11.09 -2.21 12.44
N GLU A 96 -10.57 -2.22 13.65
CA GLU A 96 -9.12 -2.24 13.85
C GLU A 96 -8.58 -3.67 13.70
N ILE A 97 -7.37 -3.79 13.16
CA ILE A 97 -6.65 -5.07 13.14
C ILE A 97 -6.00 -5.26 14.52
N ASN A 98 -6.62 -6.03 15.39
CA ASN A 98 -6.18 -6.17 16.80
C ASN A 98 -5.32 -7.41 17.08
N SER A 99 -5.00 -8.20 16.05
CA SER A 99 -4.32 -9.50 16.21
C SER A 99 -2.91 -9.55 15.62
N PHE A 100 -2.38 -8.44 15.16
CA PHE A 100 -1.01 -8.40 14.66
C PHE A 100 -0.03 -8.60 15.81
N ASN A 101 0.96 -9.45 15.58
CA ASN A 101 2.11 -9.62 16.46
C ASN A 101 3.36 -9.58 15.57
N SER A 102 4.32 -8.77 15.94
CA SER A 102 5.58 -8.63 15.19
C SER A 102 6.30 -9.97 14.93
N LYS A 103 6.09 -10.98 15.80
CA LYS A 103 6.60 -12.34 15.58
C LYS A 103 5.97 -13.06 14.38
N ASN A 104 4.77 -12.61 13.96
CA ASN A 104 4.04 -13.14 12.80
C ASN A 104 4.14 -12.20 11.60
N ALA A 105 4.99 -11.17 11.70
CA ALA A 105 5.20 -10.22 10.62
C ALA A 105 5.65 -10.93 9.34
N ILE A 106 5.10 -10.50 8.21
CA ILE A 106 5.48 -11.02 6.89
C ILE A 106 6.27 -9.96 6.17
N SER A 107 7.53 -10.27 5.87
CA SER A 107 8.35 -9.48 4.96
C SER A 107 7.96 -9.81 3.52
N PHE A 108 7.95 -8.81 2.66
CA PHE A 108 7.79 -8.97 1.22
C PHE A 108 9.02 -9.66 0.59
N HIS A 109 10.19 -9.56 1.21
CA HIS A 109 11.37 -10.30 0.77
C HIS A 109 11.07 -11.81 0.75
N ASN A 110 11.44 -12.52 -0.33
CA ASN A 110 11.11 -13.92 -0.60
C ASN A 110 9.60 -14.22 -0.71
N LYS A 111 8.80 -13.22 -1.09
CA LYS A 111 7.38 -13.34 -1.36
C LYS A 111 7.04 -12.63 -2.67
N PHE A 112 5.79 -12.78 -3.07
CA PHE A 112 5.25 -12.16 -4.27
C PHE A 112 4.07 -11.26 -3.91
N LEU A 113 4.11 -10.01 -4.36
CA LEU A 113 2.95 -9.13 -4.33
C LEU A 113 2.13 -9.38 -5.60
N VAL A 114 0.97 -10.00 -5.42
CA VAL A 114 0.14 -10.50 -6.52
C VAL A 114 -1.06 -9.59 -6.74
N ASN A 115 -1.25 -9.12 -7.97
CA ASN A 115 -2.44 -8.39 -8.40
C ASN A 115 -3.39 -9.32 -9.18
N HIS A 116 -4.43 -9.80 -8.51
CA HIS A 116 -5.42 -10.72 -9.08
C HIS A 116 -6.31 -10.06 -10.13
N THR A 117 -6.48 -8.74 -10.06
CA THR A 117 -7.30 -7.99 -11.01
C THR A 117 -6.61 -7.87 -12.36
N LYS A 118 -5.31 -7.59 -12.36
CA LYS A 118 -4.49 -7.43 -13.57
C LYS A 118 -3.83 -8.73 -14.03
N LYS A 119 -3.82 -9.77 -13.18
CA LYS A 119 -3.12 -11.05 -13.39
C LYS A 119 -1.61 -10.86 -13.57
N ILE A 120 -1.01 -10.09 -12.69
CA ILE A 120 0.42 -9.80 -12.67
C ILE A 120 0.95 -9.95 -11.25
N TYR A 121 2.29 -10.04 -11.11
CA TYR A 121 2.94 -10.03 -9.81
C TYR A 121 4.26 -9.27 -9.84
N ILE A 122 4.74 -8.94 -8.65
CA ILE A 122 6.07 -8.39 -8.36
C ILE A 122 6.78 -9.37 -7.45
N ASP A 123 7.97 -9.82 -7.85
CA ASP A 123 8.87 -10.62 -7.02
C ASP A 123 9.57 -9.72 -6.00
N GLY A 124 9.38 -9.98 -4.72
CA GLY A 124 9.91 -9.15 -3.66
C GLY A 124 11.43 -9.20 -3.55
N THR A 125 12.06 -10.34 -3.84
CA THR A 125 13.52 -10.48 -3.86
C THR A 125 14.11 -9.70 -5.03
N ALA A 126 13.61 -9.94 -6.24
CA ALA A 126 14.09 -9.23 -7.43
C ALA A 126 13.83 -7.72 -7.33
N TYR A 127 12.68 -7.32 -6.77
CA TYR A 127 12.39 -5.90 -6.52
C TYR A 127 13.42 -5.29 -5.57
N PHE A 128 13.70 -5.93 -4.43
CA PHE A 128 14.66 -5.45 -3.45
C PHE A 128 16.05 -5.28 -4.07
N ASP A 129 16.54 -6.30 -4.78
CA ASP A 129 17.85 -6.29 -5.42
C ASP A 129 18.00 -5.18 -6.47
N LEU A 130 16.90 -4.78 -7.13
CA LEU A 130 16.90 -3.76 -8.19
C LEU A 130 16.61 -2.35 -7.69
N ALA A 131 15.84 -2.21 -6.62
CA ALA A 131 15.36 -0.92 -6.12
C ALA A 131 16.18 -0.37 -4.95
N SER A 132 16.97 -1.23 -4.27
CA SER A 132 17.76 -0.81 -3.12
C SER A 132 18.93 0.06 -3.52
N ASP A 133 19.20 1.08 -2.70
CA ASP A 133 20.44 1.84 -2.78
C ASP A 133 21.65 1.06 -2.21
N GLU A 134 22.81 1.68 -2.20
CA GLU A 134 24.06 1.09 -1.69
C GLU A 134 24.00 0.74 -0.21
N GLU A 135 23.11 1.34 0.56
CA GLU A 135 22.87 1.08 1.97
C GLU A 135 21.83 -0.03 2.21
N GLY A 136 21.21 -0.55 1.13
CA GLY A 136 20.17 -1.59 1.18
C GLY A 136 18.80 -1.03 1.54
N TRP A 137 18.54 0.26 1.27
CA TRP A 137 17.25 0.88 1.53
C TRP A 137 16.44 1.05 0.24
N CYS A 138 15.15 0.71 0.29
CA CYS A 138 14.20 1.01 -0.78
C CYS A 138 12.79 1.19 -0.23
N THR A 139 11.94 1.89 -0.99
CA THR A 139 10.51 2.01 -0.67
C THR A 139 9.78 0.73 -1.07
N ASN A 140 8.88 0.27 -0.21
CA ASN A 140 8.04 -0.88 -0.52
C ASN A 140 7.01 -0.52 -1.61
N PRO A 141 6.88 -1.31 -2.67
CA PRO A 141 5.97 -1.00 -3.78
C PRO A 141 4.50 -1.04 -3.38
N LEU A 142 4.12 -1.78 -2.33
CA LEU A 142 2.73 -1.90 -1.88
C LEU A 142 2.12 -0.54 -1.54
N SER A 143 2.81 0.29 -0.77
CA SER A 143 2.33 1.62 -0.38
C SER A 143 2.18 2.55 -1.57
N LEU A 144 3.18 2.59 -2.46
CA LEU A 144 3.15 3.45 -3.64
C LEU A 144 2.07 3.03 -4.63
N LEU A 145 1.96 1.74 -4.91
CA LEU A 145 0.98 1.21 -5.88
C LEU A 145 -0.48 1.35 -5.41
N THR A 146 -0.72 1.43 -4.10
CA THR A 146 -2.06 1.55 -3.54
C THR A 146 -2.38 2.94 -2.98
N ALA A 147 -1.50 3.93 -3.21
CA ALA A 147 -1.66 5.29 -2.71
C ALA A 147 -2.86 6.01 -3.33
N LEU A 148 -3.57 6.73 -2.48
CA LEU A 148 -4.61 7.70 -2.82
C LEU A 148 -4.23 9.03 -2.18
N GLY A 149 -3.58 9.91 -2.93
CA GLY A 149 -3.10 11.21 -2.44
C GLY A 149 -3.22 12.29 -3.51
N ASN A 150 -2.98 13.54 -3.15
CA ASN A 150 -2.99 14.65 -4.11
C ASN A 150 -1.65 14.86 -4.83
N GLY A 151 -0.58 14.15 -4.42
CA GLY A 151 0.77 14.25 -5.00
C GLY A 151 1.44 15.60 -4.79
N GLN A 152 1.07 16.35 -3.76
CA GLN A 152 1.58 17.70 -3.47
C GLN A 152 2.10 17.86 -2.05
N GLY A 153 2.01 16.82 -1.23
CA GLY A 153 2.50 16.83 0.15
C GLY A 153 3.98 16.53 0.25
N GLY A 154 4.70 17.16 1.18
CA GLY A 154 6.03 16.70 1.54
C GLY A 154 5.97 15.26 2.04
N GLY A 155 6.83 14.37 1.50
CA GLY A 155 6.80 12.93 1.77
C GLY A 155 5.96 12.12 0.77
N ASP A 156 5.37 12.76 -0.25
CA ASP A 156 4.85 12.08 -1.43
C ASP A 156 6.01 11.63 -2.35
N TYR A 157 5.71 10.73 -3.28
CA TYR A 157 6.70 10.27 -4.24
C TYR A 157 6.85 11.27 -5.40
N TYR A 158 8.09 11.65 -5.69
CA TYR A 158 8.45 12.60 -6.76
C TYR A 158 9.44 12.02 -7.80
N GLY A 159 9.58 10.70 -7.85
CA GLY A 159 10.45 10.01 -8.81
C GLY A 159 9.89 9.95 -10.22
N LYS A 160 10.69 9.38 -11.14
CA LYS A 160 10.32 9.25 -12.56
C LYS A 160 9.08 8.37 -12.78
N GLU A 161 8.77 7.52 -11.81
CA GLU A 161 7.66 6.56 -11.85
C GLU A 161 6.38 7.11 -11.19
N GLU A 162 6.25 8.46 -11.07
CA GLU A 162 5.10 9.12 -10.43
C GLU A 162 3.75 8.69 -11.06
N GLU A 163 3.72 8.38 -12.35
CA GLU A 163 2.52 7.91 -13.04
C GLU A 163 2.05 6.52 -12.59
N LYS A 164 2.91 5.75 -11.93
CA LYS A 164 2.59 4.41 -11.38
C LYS A 164 2.03 4.47 -9.96
N VAL A 165 2.18 5.60 -9.28
CA VAL A 165 1.65 5.79 -7.92
C VAL A 165 0.12 5.68 -7.95
N GLY A 166 -0.43 4.81 -7.09
CA GLY A 166 -1.86 4.51 -7.05
C GLY A 166 -2.37 3.59 -8.17
N ALA A 167 -1.49 3.05 -9.02
CA ALA A 167 -1.90 2.22 -10.18
C ALA A 167 -2.65 0.95 -9.80
N TRP A 168 -2.54 0.48 -8.55
CA TRP A 168 -3.22 -0.71 -8.03
C TRP A 168 -4.29 -0.39 -6.98
N ALA A 169 -4.54 0.89 -6.69
CA ALA A 169 -5.60 1.28 -5.77
C ALA A 169 -6.96 0.75 -6.26
N GLY A 170 -7.64 -0.01 -5.39
CA GLY A 170 -8.90 -0.68 -5.72
C GLY A 170 -8.78 -2.03 -6.43
N ASP A 171 -7.58 -2.48 -6.77
CA ASP A 171 -7.36 -3.85 -7.27
C ASP A 171 -7.39 -4.86 -6.11
N TRP A 172 -7.75 -6.12 -6.42
CA TRP A 172 -7.60 -7.24 -5.51
C TRP A 172 -6.14 -7.69 -5.50
N ILE A 173 -5.49 -7.59 -4.36
CA ILE A 173 -4.07 -7.93 -4.18
C ILE A 173 -3.87 -8.85 -2.99
N SER A 174 -2.80 -9.64 -3.00
CA SER A 174 -2.35 -10.46 -1.86
C SER A 174 -0.83 -10.56 -1.83
N ILE A 175 -0.31 -11.04 -0.71
CA ILE A 175 1.07 -11.56 -0.59
C ILE A 175 1.01 -13.08 -0.67
N GLU A 176 1.85 -13.66 -1.53
CA GLU A 176 1.88 -15.11 -1.79
C GLU A 176 3.29 -15.69 -1.64
N ASP A 177 3.39 -16.98 -1.34
CA ASP A 177 4.67 -17.70 -1.33
C ASP A 177 5.18 -18.00 -2.74
N ASN A 178 4.25 -18.18 -3.68
CA ASN A 178 4.53 -18.45 -5.09
C ASN A 178 3.53 -17.68 -5.95
N PRO A 179 3.94 -17.14 -7.08
CA PRO A 179 3.01 -16.49 -7.99
C PRO A 179 2.12 -17.52 -8.68
N PRO A 180 0.88 -17.18 -9.03
CA PRO A 180 0.04 -18.03 -9.84
C PRO A 180 0.67 -18.29 -11.22
N LEU A 181 0.69 -19.54 -11.68
CA LEU A 181 1.39 -19.97 -12.91
C LEU A 181 1.02 -19.22 -14.19
N ILE A 182 -0.19 -18.64 -14.23
CA ILE A 182 -0.70 -17.93 -15.42
C ILE A 182 -0.58 -16.41 -15.30
N PHE A 183 0.05 -15.90 -14.23
CA PHE A 183 0.24 -14.47 -14.03
C PHE A 183 1.61 -14.05 -14.56
N GLU A 184 1.68 -12.82 -15.05
CA GLU A 184 2.89 -12.26 -15.66
C GLU A 184 3.76 -11.56 -14.62
N ASP A 185 5.06 -11.79 -14.64
CA ASP A 185 6.04 -11.02 -13.87
C ASP A 185 6.12 -9.59 -14.42
N LYS A 186 5.91 -8.62 -13.56
CA LYS A 186 6.00 -7.19 -13.86
C LYS A 186 6.94 -6.45 -12.90
N THR A 187 7.87 -7.16 -12.26
CA THR A 187 8.80 -6.58 -11.30
C THR A 187 9.53 -5.38 -11.90
N LEU A 188 10.10 -5.53 -13.11
CA LEU A 188 10.82 -4.44 -13.77
C LEU A 188 9.96 -3.23 -14.12
N ASP A 189 8.66 -3.45 -14.37
CA ASP A 189 7.75 -2.36 -14.73
C ASP A 189 7.38 -1.48 -13.54
N TYR A 190 7.61 -1.94 -12.31
CA TYR A 190 7.20 -1.28 -11.08
C TYR A 190 8.35 -0.96 -10.12
N ILE A 191 9.59 -0.90 -10.60
CA ILE A 191 10.70 -0.38 -9.81
C ILE A 191 10.48 1.12 -9.57
N PHE A 192 10.57 1.53 -8.32
CA PHE A 192 10.52 2.93 -7.90
C PHE A 192 11.92 3.36 -7.49
N SER A 193 12.50 4.27 -8.25
CA SER A 193 13.84 4.79 -7.99
C SER A 193 13.80 5.83 -6.85
N HIS A 194 14.84 5.84 -6.02
CA HIS A 194 15.09 6.94 -5.11
C HIS A 194 15.78 8.08 -5.86
N ASN A 195 15.33 9.32 -5.61
CA ASN A 195 16.03 10.53 -5.99
C ASN A 195 16.85 11.05 -4.81
#